data_9d288e6bc7d3457eff9ba84c5778ac3f
#
_entry.id   9d288e6bc7d3457eff9ba84c5778ac3f
#
_cell.length_a   1.000
_cell.length_b   1.000
_cell.length_c   1.000
_cell.angle_alpha   90.00
_cell.angle_beta   90.00
_cell.angle_gamma   90.00
#
_symmetry.space_group_name_H-M   'P 1'
#
loop_
_entity.id
_entity.type
_entity.pdbx_description
1 polymer ?
#
loop_
_entity_poly.entity_id
_entity_poly.type
_entity_poly.pdbx_seq_one_letter_code
_entity_poly.pdbx_strand_id
1 'polypeptide(L)'
;LHLYPFSYTPSGSNAANGDAYRLEEIQTYLDNTIRKYPDEKYWLMMGDFNSFSPLDKNDLSGGNTINYQVHQTILDNGYRDPVREMNINFVRSCPTIYGGWTGPTESYKGSRIDFIYASGEAMRNMLNAQILMDNFTDNYSDHYPVTVTCRIYNE
;
A
#
# COMPACT_ATOMS: atom_id res chain seq x y z
N LEU A 1 -2.40 -8.65 3.30
CA LEU A 1 -0.96 -8.85 3.08
C LEU A 1 -0.14 -8.21 4.20
N HIS A 2 1.04 -8.75 4.43
CA HIS A 2 2.10 -8.11 5.19
C HIS A 2 3.41 -8.53 4.52
N LEU A 3 3.96 -7.66 3.68
CA LEU A 3 5.18 -7.94 2.96
C LEU A 3 6.39 -7.81 3.88
N TYR A 4 7.48 -8.43 3.50
CA TYR A 4 8.70 -8.52 4.29
C TYR A 4 9.23 -7.12 4.70
N PRO A 5 9.43 -6.84 6.00
CA PRO A 5 9.64 -5.48 6.49
C PRO A 5 11.09 -4.97 6.39
N PHE A 6 12.07 -5.84 6.16
CA PHE A 6 13.47 -5.48 6.27
C PHE A 6 14.13 -5.16 4.93
N SER A 7 15.27 -4.46 4.96
CA SER A 7 16.10 -4.17 3.79
C SER A 7 16.99 -5.35 3.37
N TYR A 8 17.31 -6.25 4.30
CA TYR A 8 18.01 -7.51 4.04
C TYR A 8 17.02 -8.63 3.70
N THR A 9 17.48 -9.77 3.25
CA THR A 9 16.64 -10.93 2.92
C THR A 9 16.62 -11.97 4.04
N PRO A 10 15.55 -12.79 4.17
CA PRO A 10 15.55 -13.90 5.10
C PRO A 10 16.58 -14.96 4.71
N SER A 11 17.01 -15.75 5.69
CA SER A 11 17.96 -16.86 5.46
C SER A 11 17.40 -17.83 4.42
N GLY A 12 18.25 -18.21 3.45
CA GLY A 12 17.87 -19.10 2.34
C GLY A 12 17.17 -18.45 1.16
N SER A 13 16.94 -17.12 1.18
CA SER A 13 16.44 -16.38 0.02
C SER A 13 17.54 -16.17 -1.01
N ASN A 14 17.18 -16.25 -2.30
CA ASN A 14 18.03 -15.87 -3.43
C ASN A 14 17.83 -14.40 -3.88
N ALA A 15 16.88 -13.68 -3.29
CA ALA A 15 16.66 -12.29 -3.61
C ALA A 15 17.89 -11.43 -3.22
N ALA A 16 18.17 -10.37 -3.98
CA ALA A 16 19.34 -9.53 -3.77
C ALA A 16 19.25 -8.64 -2.51
N ASN A 17 18.04 -8.28 -2.12
CA ASN A 17 17.75 -7.42 -0.97
C ASN A 17 16.24 -7.50 -0.61
N GLY A 18 15.81 -6.77 0.43
CA GLY A 18 14.41 -6.78 0.87
C GLY A 18 13.41 -6.29 -0.18
N ASP A 19 13.76 -5.33 -1.02
CA ASP A 19 12.88 -4.88 -2.13
C ASP A 19 12.67 -5.98 -3.17
N ALA A 20 13.74 -6.67 -3.55
CA ALA A 20 13.66 -7.80 -4.48
C ALA A 20 12.83 -8.95 -3.88
N TYR A 21 12.95 -9.19 -2.57
CA TYR A 21 12.16 -10.20 -1.89
C TYR A 21 10.67 -9.82 -1.87
N ARG A 22 10.31 -8.58 -1.54
CA ARG A 22 8.93 -8.09 -1.62
C ARG A 22 8.36 -8.18 -3.04
N LEU A 23 9.19 -7.94 -4.05
CA LEU A 23 8.78 -8.10 -5.45
C LEU A 23 8.43 -9.55 -5.78
N GLU A 24 9.21 -10.52 -5.31
CA GLU A 24 8.91 -11.96 -5.46
C GLU A 24 7.60 -12.33 -4.72
N GLU A 25 7.38 -11.79 -3.52
CA GLU A 25 6.13 -11.98 -2.77
C GLU A 25 4.91 -11.47 -3.56
N ILE A 26 4.99 -10.26 -4.11
CA ILE A 26 3.90 -9.67 -4.92
C ILE A 26 3.67 -10.44 -6.23
N GLN A 27 4.72 -10.83 -6.93
CA GLN A 27 4.58 -11.64 -8.14
C GLN A 27 3.89 -12.97 -7.84
N THR A 28 4.30 -13.65 -6.77
CA THR A 28 3.66 -14.88 -6.30
C THR A 28 2.19 -14.67 -5.96
N TYR A 29 1.86 -13.55 -5.29
CA TYR A 29 0.48 -13.22 -4.98
C TYR A 29 -0.35 -13.00 -6.25
N LEU A 30 0.15 -12.21 -7.21
CA LEU A 30 -0.55 -11.93 -8.46
C LEU A 30 -0.76 -13.20 -9.30
N ASP A 31 0.24 -14.10 -9.33
CA ASP A 31 0.16 -15.38 -10.06
C ASP A 31 -0.90 -16.33 -9.47
N ASN A 32 -1.14 -16.24 -8.17
CA ASN A 32 -2.12 -17.07 -7.47
C ASN A 32 -3.50 -16.42 -7.29
N THR A 33 -3.68 -15.18 -7.74
CA THR A 33 -4.94 -14.42 -7.64
C THR A 33 -5.40 -13.94 -9.02
N ILE A 34 -5.23 -12.68 -9.33
CA ILE A 34 -5.81 -12.03 -10.51
C ILE A 34 -5.39 -12.68 -11.84
N ARG A 35 -4.15 -13.16 -11.94
CA ARG A 35 -3.66 -13.83 -13.14
C ARG A 35 -4.22 -15.25 -13.29
N LYS A 36 -4.44 -15.94 -12.15
CA LYS A 36 -4.97 -17.30 -12.11
C LYS A 36 -6.49 -17.36 -12.36
N TYR A 37 -7.19 -16.30 -11.98
CA TYR A 37 -8.65 -16.22 -12.08
C TYR A 37 -9.08 -15.00 -12.91
N PRO A 38 -8.84 -15.03 -14.24
CA PRO A 38 -9.06 -13.88 -15.12
C PRO A 38 -10.54 -13.49 -15.28
N ASP A 39 -11.45 -14.40 -14.97
CA ASP A 39 -12.90 -14.15 -15.01
C ASP A 39 -13.40 -13.44 -13.75
N GLU A 40 -12.65 -13.48 -12.65
CA GLU A 40 -12.97 -12.73 -11.44
C GLU A 40 -12.56 -11.25 -11.59
N LYS A 41 -13.52 -10.35 -11.42
CA LYS A 41 -13.34 -8.92 -11.74
C LYS A 41 -13.17 -8.04 -10.50
N TYR A 42 -13.60 -8.53 -9.33
CA TYR A 42 -13.69 -7.71 -8.13
C TYR A 42 -12.62 -8.09 -7.10
N TRP A 43 -11.40 -7.63 -7.33
CA TRP A 43 -10.28 -7.89 -6.43
C TRP A 43 -10.00 -6.68 -5.55
N LEU A 44 -9.82 -6.96 -4.25
CA LEU A 44 -9.20 -6.04 -3.29
C LEU A 44 -7.92 -6.69 -2.75
N MET A 45 -6.82 -5.96 -2.81
CA MET A 45 -5.54 -6.38 -2.23
C MET A 45 -5.18 -5.36 -1.16
N MET A 46 -5.07 -5.80 0.10
CA MET A 46 -4.90 -4.90 1.23
C MET A 46 -3.86 -5.38 2.24
N GLY A 47 -3.22 -4.43 2.91
CA GLY A 47 -2.28 -4.70 4.00
C GLY A 47 -1.14 -3.70 4.09
N ASP A 48 -0.12 -4.07 4.89
CA ASP A 48 1.16 -3.40 4.96
C ASP A 48 2.10 -3.97 3.89
N PHE A 49 2.52 -3.12 2.98
CA PHE A 49 3.40 -3.50 1.86
C PHE A 49 4.88 -3.26 2.17
N ASN A 50 5.20 -2.58 3.27
CA ASN A 50 6.56 -2.22 3.64
C ASN A 50 7.39 -1.62 2.48
N SER A 51 6.73 -0.96 1.56
CA SER A 51 7.30 -0.37 0.34
C SER A 51 6.47 0.83 -0.11
N PHE A 52 6.99 1.60 -1.06
CA PHE A 52 6.46 2.90 -1.45
C PHE A 52 5.84 2.85 -2.84
N SER A 53 4.75 3.62 -3.01
CA SER A 53 4.08 3.76 -4.31
C SER A 53 4.73 4.86 -5.15
N PRO A 54 4.89 4.65 -6.48
CA PRO A 54 5.33 5.70 -7.41
C PRO A 54 4.35 6.88 -7.44
N LEU A 55 3.10 6.67 -7.05
CA LEU A 55 2.08 7.73 -6.97
C LEU A 55 2.39 8.74 -5.84
N ASP A 56 3.20 8.38 -4.88
CA ASP A 56 3.62 9.23 -3.75
C ASP A 56 5.00 9.86 -3.94
N LYS A 57 5.65 9.61 -5.07
CA LYS A 57 7.05 9.96 -5.35
C LYS A 57 7.39 11.41 -5.00
N ASN A 58 6.51 12.36 -5.32
CA ASN A 58 6.74 13.79 -5.12
C ASN A 58 6.52 14.23 -3.66
N ASP A 59 5.89 13.40 -2.86
CA ASP A 59 5.57 13.68 -1.46
C ASP A 59 6.59 13.06 -0.49
N LEU A 60 7.39 12.11 -0.98
CA LEU A 60 8.37 11.37 -0.18
C LEU A 60 9.73 12.04 -0.17
N SER A 61 10.38 12.04 0.99
CA SER A 61 11.78 12.44 1.12
C SER A 61 12.67 11.46 0.31
N GLY A 62 13.49 12.02 -0.58
CA GLY A 62 14.34 11.20 -1.46
C GLY A 62 13.58 10.39 -2.53
N GLY A 63 12.36 10.79 -2.88
CA GLY A 63 11.49 10.06 -3.81
C GLY A 63 12.11 9.68 -5.15
N ASN A 64 13.13 10.42 -5.63
CA ASN A 64 13.85 10.07 -6.86
C ASN A 64 14.80 8.85 -6.73
N THR A 65 15.11 8.43 -5.52
CA THR A 65 16.05 7.34 -5.24
C THR A 65 15.38 6.08 -4.67
N ILE A 66 14.07 6.16 -4.42
CA ILE A 66 13.28 5.05 -3.88
C ILE A 66 13.02 4.00 -4.97
N ASN A 67 13.05 2.72 -4.59
CA ASN A 67 12.62 1.62 -5.45
C ASN A 67 11.10 1.47 -5.39
N TYR A 68 10.44 1.63 -6.53
CA TYR A 68 8.97 1.55 -6.66
C TYR A 68 8.48 0.27 -7.35
N GLN A 69 9.36 -0.70 -7.64
CA GLN A 69 9.02 -1.87 -8.47
C GLN A 69 7.86 -2.69 -7.92
N VAL A 70 7.74 -2.84 -6.60
CA VAL A 70 6.63 -3.57 -5.95
C VAL A 70 5.29 -2.98 -6.37
N HIS A 71 5.11 -1.69 -6.11
CA HIS A 71 3.84 -1.00 -6.41
C HIS A 71 3.63 -0.75 -7.90
N GLN A 72 4.70 -0.51 -8.66
CA GLN A 72 4.61 -0.41 -10.11
C GLN A 72 4.07 -1.73 -10.70
N THR A 73 4.57 -2.88 -10.23
CA THR A 73 4.08 -4.20 -10.65
C THR A 73 2.58 -4.38 -10.34
N ILE A 74 2.11 -3.91 -9.18
CA ILE A 74 0.69 -3.94 -8.81
C ILE A 74 -0.14 -3.12 -9.79
N LEU A 75 0.27 -1.88 -10.05
CA LEU A 75 -0.42 -0.96 -10.96
C LEU A 75 -0.44 -1.49 -12.41
N ASP A 76 0.67 -2.06 -12.88
CA ASP A 76 0.81 -2.65 -14.22
C ASP A 76 -0.09 -3.89 -14.41
N ASN A 77 -0.52 -4.52 -13.32
CA ASN A 77 -1.50 -5.62 -13.34
C ASN A 77 -2.96 -5.17 -13.17
N GLY A 78 -3.24 -3.88 -13.41
CA GLY A 78 -4.59 -3.34 -13.48
C GLY A 78 -5.22 -3.00 -12.13
N TYR A 79 -4.45 -3.05 -11.05
CA TYR A 79 -4.89 -2.51 -9.77
C TYR A 79 -4.78 -0.98 -9.76
N ARG A 80 -5.65 -0.35 -9.01
CA ARG A 80 -5.72 1.10 -8.80
C ARG A 80 -5.66 1.41 -7.32
N ASP A 81 -5.22 2.60 -6.96
CA ASP A 81 -5.12 3.08 -5.59
C ASP A 81 -6.27 4.05 -5.26
N PRO A 82 -7.34 3.59 -4.60
CA PRO A 82 -8.49 4.44 -4.30
C PRO A 82 -8.14 5.66 -3.45
N VAL A 83 -7.20 5.55 -2.53
CA VAL A 83 -6.81 6.67 -1.67
C VAL A 83 -6.21 7.79 -2.52
N ARG A 84 -5.29 7.49 -3.43
CA ARG A 84 -4.66 8.51 -4.29
C ARG A 84 -5.59 9.03 -5.39
N GLU A 85 -6.51 8.23 -5.87
CA GLU A 85 -7.45 8.67 -6.90
C GLU A 85 -8.58 9.55 -6.35
N MET A 86 -8.95 9.36 -5.10
CA MET A 86 -10.03 10.12 -4.45
C MET A 86 -9.54 11.30 -3.61
N ASN A 87 -8.22 11.36 -3.31
CA ASN A 87 -7.65 12.43 -2.48
C ASN A 87 -6.45 13.07 -3.19
N ILE A 88 -6.49 14.39 -3.26
CA ILE A 88 -5.40 15.18 -3.90
C ILE A 88 -4.16 15.21 -3.02
N ASN A 89 -4.35 15.31 -1.71
CA ASN A 89 -3.25 15.47 -0.77
C ASN A 89 -2.67 14.12 -0.34
N PHE A 90 -1.35 14.08 -0.18
CA PHE A 90 -0.67 12.97 0.45
C PHE A 90 -1.06 12.87 1.93
N VAL A 91 -1.37 11.65 2.38
CA VAL A 91 -1.63 11.31 3.77
C VAL A 91 -0.79 10.08 4.11
N ARG A 92 0.04 10.17 5.14
CA ARG A 92 0.84 9.03 5.61
C ARG A 92 -0.04 7.96 6.27
N SER A 93 0.41 6.72 6.22
CA SER A 93 -0.16 5.66 7.06
C SER A 93 0.75 5.28 8.24
N CYS A 94 2.03 5.64 8.19
CA CYS A 94 3.03 5.35 9.23
C CYS A 94 4.09 6.46 9.27
N PRO A 95 4.60 6.87 10.45
CA PRO A 95 4.08 6.55 11.78
C PRO A 95 2.86 7.38 12.16
N THR A 96 2.14 6.94 13.19
CA THR A 96 1.16 7.75 13.89
C THR A 96 1.84 8.81 14.77
N ILE A 97 1.08 9.72 15.38
CA ILE A 97 1.68 10.81 16.19
C ILE A 97 2.36 10.26 17.44
N TYR A 98 1.73 9.33 18.16
CA TYR A 98 2.20 8.84 19.45
C TYR A 98 2.55 7.36 19.48
N GLY A 99 2.09 6.58 18.53
CA GLY A 99 2.31 5.14 18.48
C GLY A 99 3.61 4.71 17.78
N GLY A 100 4.22 5.61 17.02
CA GLY A 100 5.46 5.32 16.28
C GLY A 100 6.72 5.50 17.12
N TRP A 101 7.80 4.84 16.70
CA TRP A 101 9.13 4.97 17.32
C TRP A 101 9.76 6.33 17.04
N THR A 102 9.34 6.99 15.97
CA THR A 102 9.71 8.38 15.64
C THR A 102 8.51 9.04 14.99
N GLY A 103 7.88 9.95 15.70
CA GLY A 103 6.77 10.74 15.16
C GLY A 103 7.18 11.56 13.93
N PRO A 104 6.23 12.07 13.16
CA PRO A 104 6.52 12.93 12.01
C PRO A 104 7.21 14.22 12.46
N THR A 105 8.16 14.69 11.64
CA THR A 105 8.91 15.93 11.84
C THR A 105 8.70 16.85 10.63
N GLU A 106 9.21 18.09 10.69
CA GLU A 106 9.20 18.99 9.52
C GLU A 106 9.93 18.41 8.31
N SER A 107 11.01 17.67 8.55
CA SER A 107 11.82 17.02 7.48
C SER A 107 11.34 15.63 7.10
N TYR A 108 10.56 14.95 7.96
CA TYR A 108 10.02 13.62 7.72
C TYR A 108 8.51 13.61 7.96
N LYS A 109 7.76 13.67 6.91
CA LYS A 109 6.29 13.69 6.97
C LYS A 109 5.64 12.31 7.17
N GLY A 110 6.45 11.28 7.30
CA GLY A 110 6.02 9.88 7.36
C GLY A 110 5.90 9.25 5.98
N SER A 111 5.44 8.01 5.96
CA SER A 111 5.32 7.15 4.79
C SER A 111 3.90 6.65 4.64
N ARG A 112 3.51 6.34 3.43
CA ARG A 112 2.32 5.53 3.15
C ARG A 112 2.81 4.16 2.70
N ILE A 113 2.65 3.18 3.57
CA ILE A 113 3.07 1.78 3.33
C ILE A 113 1.91 0.80 3.50
N ASP A 114 0.77 1.29 4.00
CA ASP A 114 -0.47 0.54 4.10
C ASP A 114 -1.41 0.95 2.96
N PHE A 115 -1.92 -0.04 2.25
CA PHE A 115 -2.74 0.18 1.05
C PHE A 115 -3.96 -0.72 1.02
N ILE A 116 -4.99 -0.24 0.35
CA ILE A 116 -6.06 -1.04 -0.25
C ILE A 116 -6.03 -0.74 -1.74
N TYR A 117 -5.59 -1.70 -2.54
CA TYR A 117 -5.67 -1.66 -3.98
C TYR A 117 -6.96 -2.32 -4.47
N ALA A 118 -7.56 -1.77 -5.51
CA ALA A 118 -8.77 -2.29 -6.13
C ALA A 118 -8.51 -2.60 -7.62
N SER A 119 -9.04 -3.72 -8.11
CA SER A 119 -9.10 -3.96 -9.57
C SER A 119 -9.93 -2.87 -10.25
N GLY A 120 -9.79 -2.69 -11.56
CA GLY A 120 -10.52 -1.66 -12.29
C GLY A 120 -12.03 -1.72 -12.12
N GLU A 121 -12.62 -2.92 -12.06
CA GLU A 121 -14.05 -3.09 -11.82
C GLU A 121 -14.43 -2.82 -10.35
N ALA A 122 -13.62 -3.27 -9.40
CA ALA A 122 -13.84 -2.95 -7.99
C ALA A 122 -13.75 -1.44 -7.74
N MET A 123 -12.82 -0.75 -8.41
CA MET A 123 -12.63 0.70 -8.29
C MET A 123 -13.87 1.49 -8.73
N ARG A 124 -14.63 1.03 -9.74
CA ARG A 124 -15.87 1.67 -10.18
C ARG A 124 -16.97 1.71 -9.11
N ASN A 125 -16.88 0.81 -8.15
CA ASN A 125 -17.82 0.70 -7.05
C ASN A 125 -17.36 1.43 -5.78
N MET A 126 -16.17 2.05 -5.78
CA MET A 126 -15.67 2.80 -4.64
C MET A 126 -16.46 4.11 -4.47
N LEU A 127 -16.87 4.37 -3.25
CA LEU A 127 -17.59 5.59 -2.85
C LEU A 127 -16.69 6.53 -2.05
N ASN A 128 -15.78 5.97 -1.27
CA ASN A 128 -14.82 6.71 -0.46
C ASN A 128 -13.59 5.86 -0.19
N ALA A 129 -12.44 6.51 -0.04
CA ALA A 129 -11.19 5.90 0.39
C ALA A 129 -10.40 6.92 1.19
N GLN A 130 -9.90 6.53 2.36
CA GLN A 130 -9.15 7.43 3.23
C GLN A 130 -8.22 6.69 4.18
N ILE A 131 -7.27 7.41 4.74
CA ILE A 131 -6.50 6.99 5.90
C ILE A 131 -7.18 7.61 7.12
N LEU A 132 -7.58 6.79 8.08
CA LEU A 132 -8.32 7.22 9.26
C LEU A 132 -7.35 7.75 10.31
N MET A 133 -7.40 9.07 10.53
CA MET A 133 -6.55 9.77 11.51
C MET A 133 -7.45 10.46 12.53
N ASP A 134 -7.40 10.02 13.76
CA ASP A 134 -8.12 10.59 14.88
C ASP A 134 -7.35 10.39 16.21
N ASN A 135 -7.87 10.96 17.30
CA ASN A 135 -7.23 10.84 18.61
C ASN A 135 -7.06 9.40 19.10
N PHE A 136 -7.91 8.48 18.67
CA PHE A 136 -7.78 7.07 19.02
C PHE A 136 -6.62 6.44 18.22
N THR A 137 -6.62 6.57 16.91
CA THR A 137 -5.60 5.99 16.04
C THR A 137 -4.23 6.60 16.28
N ASP A 138 -4.14 7.87 16.68
CA ASP A 138 -2.89 8.54 17.05
C ASP A 138 -2.14 7.86 18.22
N ASN A 139 -2.86 7.15 19.10
CA ASN A 139 -2.30 6.66 20.37
C ASN A 139 -2.17 5.14 20.46
N TYR A 140 -2.91 4.36 19.67
CA TYR A 140 -3.05 2.92 19.90
C TYR A 140 -2.41 2.01 18.85
N SER A 141 -1.84 2.58 17.80
CA SER A 141 -1.08 1.87 16.78
C SER A 141 0.03 2.77 16.26
N ASP A 142 1.08 2.21 15.71
CA ASP A 142 2.11 2.92 14.94
C ASP A 142 1.72 3.10 13.46
N HIS A 143 0.62 2.47 13.02
CA HIS A 143 0.02 2.63 11.70
C HIS A 143 -1.41 3.14 11.77
N TYR A 144 -1.78 4.01 10.83
CA TYR A 144 -3.15 4.46 10.62
C TYR A 144 -3.92 3.46 9.75
N PRO A 145 -5.18 3.14 10.09
CA PRO A 145 -6.02 2.30 9.26
C PRO A 145 -6.30 2.94 7.90
N VAL A 146 -6.19 2.14 6.84
CA VAL A 146 -6.70 2.49 5.51
C VAL A 146 -8.12 1.97 5.40
N THR A 147 -9.06 2.80 4.95
CA THR A 147 -10.46 2.42 4.81
C THR A 147 -10.99 2.73 3.42
N VAL A 148 -11.88 1.87 2.93
CA VAL A 148 -12.65 2.10 1.72
C VAL A 148 -14.12 1.82 1.98
N THR A 149 -14.97 2.60 1.32
CA THR A 149 -16.41 2.32 1.26
C THR A 149 -16.75 1.99 -0.18
N CYS A 150 -17.37 0.85 -0.41
CA CYS A 150 -17.78 0.45 -1.74
C CYS A 150 -19.29 0.11 -1.79
N ARG A 151 -19.87 0.27 -2.98
CA ARG A 151 -21.22 -0.18 -3.26
C ARG A 151 -21.19 -1.66 -3.62
N ILE A 152 -22.01 -2.44 -2.94
CA ILE A 152 -22.25 -3.85 -3.27
C ILE A 152 -23.60 -3.92 -3.95
N TYR A 153 -23.63 -4.44 -5.17
CA TYR A 153 -24.88 -4.75 -5.87
C TYR A 153 -25.28 -6.18 -5.53
N ASN A 154 -26.47 -6.37 -5.01
CA ASN A 154 -27.08 -7.71 -5.00
C ASN A 154 -27.59 -7.97 -6.42
N GLU A 155 -27.07 -8.98 -7.06
CA GLU A 155 -27.63 -9.52 -8.31
C GLU A 155 -29.02 -10.11 -8.08
#